data_482563ae81c305ba3de6f102fc3a81bb
#
_entry.id   482563ae81c305ba3de6f102fc3a81bb
#
_cell.length_a   1.000
_cell.length_b   1.000
_cell.length_c   1.000
_cell.angle_alpha   90.00
_cell.angle_beta   90.00
_cell.angle_gamma   90.00
#
_symmetry.space_group_name_H-M   'P 1'
#
loop_
_entity.id
_entity.type
_entity.pdbx_description
1 polymer ?
#
loop_
_entity_poly.entity_id
_entity_poly.type
_entity_poly.pdbx_seq_one_letter_code
_entity_poly.pdbx_strand_id
1 'polypeptide(L)'
;EHLSLNQEGQLNMIDLNIRALTHLARHYGAEMKKKGSGRILNVASIAGYQPGPKMAVYCATKAYVLSYTRALHSELKKSGVSVTALCPGFVETGFQEVAGMELGALELSGAVPADRVAKTAVKAMRKGRREVIPGLFNKPIPYANRLVPISLNLAVVKRLMS
;
A
#
# COMPACT_ATOMS: atom_id res chain seq x y z
N GLU A 1 -17.16 13.11 -5.29
CA GLU A 1 -16.72 13.45 -3.93
C GLU A 1 -16.94 12.27 -2.99
N HIS A 2 -16.29 12.26 -1.81
CA HIS A 2 -16.39 11.14 -0.86
C HIS A 2 -17.85 10.82 -0.46
N LEU A 3 -18.65 11.84 -0.22
CA LEU A 3 -20.04 11.68 0.23
C LEU A 3 -20.98 11.12 -0.85
N SER A 4 -20.60 11.16 -2.12
CA SER A 4 -21.38 10.59 -3.23
C SER A 4 -20.97 9.15 -3.59
N LEU A 5 -19.92 8.63 -2.97
CA LEU A 5 -19.47 7.26 -3.20
C LEU A 5 -20.32 6.24 -2.43
N ASN A 6 -20.40 5.02 -2.96
CA ASN A 6 -21.10 3.91 -2.30
C ASN A 6 -20.50 3.63 -0.91
N GLN A 7 -21.26 3.91 0.13
CA GLN A 7 -20.86 3.71 1.54
C GLN A 7 -20.50 2.24 1.83
N GLU A 8 -21.31 1.31 1.37
CA GLU A 8 -21.07 -0.12 1.58
C GLU A 8 -19.74 -0.58 0.98
N GLY A 9 -19.44 -0.16 -0.25
CA GLY A 9 -18.16 -0.45 -0.89
C GLY A 9 -16.96 0.11 -0.13
N GLN A 10 -17.11 1.28 0.51
CA GLN A 10 -16.06 1.85 1.34
C GLN A 10 -15.87 1.09 2.66
N LEU A 11 -16.95 0.65 3.31
CA LEU A 11 -16.89 -0.15 4.51
C LEU A 11 -16.29 -1.54 4.23
N ASN A 12 -16.67 -2.17 3.11
CA ASN A 12 -16.06 -3.44 2.65
C ASN A 12 -14.56 -3.29 2.38
N MET A 13 -14.12 -2.15 1.86
CA MET A 13 -12.69 -1.86 1.66
C MET A 13 -11.95 -1.77 3.01
N ILE A 14 -12.55 -1.15 4.03
CA ILE A 14 -12.00 -1.11 5.40
C ILE A 14 -11.90 -2.52 5.97
N ASP A 15 -12.95 -3.31 5.84
CA ASP A 15 -12.97 -4.69 6.33
C ASP A 15 -11.90 -5.55 5.67
N LEU A 16 -11.74 -5.44 4.36
CA LEU A 16 -10.73 -6.19 3.62
C LEU A 16 -9.31 -5.70 3.94
N ASN A 17 -9.06 -4.41 3.79
CA ASN A 17 -7.71 -3.86 3.86
C ASN A 17 -7.19 -3.69 5.29
N ILE A 18 -8.07 -3.53 6.28
CA ILE A 18 -7.69 -3.30 7.69
C ILE A 18 -8.03 -4.52 8.53
N ARG A 19 -9.32 -4.84 8.69
CA ARG A 19 -9.75 -5.89 9.63
C ARG A 19 -9.22 -7.26 9.24
N ALA A 20 -9.47 -7.72 8.03
CA ALA A 20 -9.01 -9.03 7.56
C ALA A 20 -7.48 -9.12 7.53
N LEU A 21 -6.78 -8.10 7.00
CA LEU A 21 -5.32 -8.06 6.97
C LEU A 21 -4.73 -8.13 8.38
N THR A 22 -5.26 -7.35 9.34
CA THR A 22 -4.78 -7.36 10.72
C THR A 22 -4.98 -8.72 11.37
N HIS A 23 -6.16 -9.33 11.18
CA HIS A 23 -6.47 -10.65 11.71
C HIS A 23 -5.50 -11.71 11.18
N LEU A 24 -5.31 -11.77 9.86
CA LEU A 24 -4.42 -12.73 9.20
C LEU A 24 -2.96 -12.53 9.60
N ALA A 25 -2.49 -11.29 9.59
CA ALA A 25 -1.11 -10.97 9.95
C ALA A 25 -0.81 -11.32 11.42
N ARG A 26 -1.76 -11.10 12.33
CA ARG A 26 -1.65 -11.50 13.74
C ARG A 26 -1.63 -13.02 13.90
N HIS A 27 -2.57 -13.72 13.26
CA HIS A 27 -2.68 -15.17 13.35
C HIS A 27 -1.41 -15.86 12.85
N TYR A 28 -1.04 -15.62 11.60
CA TYR A 28 0.15 -16.25 11.01
C TYR A 28 1.45 -15.72 11.61
N GLY A 29 1.51 -14.47 12.01
CA GLY A 29 2.65 -13.90 12.72
C GLY A 29 2.93 -14.59 14.05
N ALA A 30 1.87 -14.93 14.80
CA ALA A 30 2.00 -15.69 16.05
C ALA A 30 2.52 -17.11 15.81
N GLU A 31 2.01 -17.80 14.80
CA GLU A 31 2.49 -19.15 14.44
C GLU A 31 3.95 -19.14 13.95
N MET A 32 4.30 -18.18 13.11
CA MET A 32 5.67 -18.00 12.63
C MET A 32 6.63 -17.66 13.77
N LYS A 33 6.18 -16.83 14.73
CA LYS A 33 6.96 -16.48 15.92
C LYS A 33 7.26 -17.72 16.77
N LYS A 34 6.27 -18.60 17.00
CA LYS A 34 6.47 -19.89 17.69
C LYS A 34 7.48 -20.79 16.98
N LYS A 35 7.47 -20.80 15.64
CA LYS A 35 8.42 -21.56 14.81
C LYS A 35 9.82 -20.94 14.73
N GLY A 36 9.99 -19.70 15.18
CA GLY A 36 11.25 -18.96 15.06
C GLY A 36 11.61 -18.54 13.63
N SER A 37 10.70 -18.69 12.66
CA SER A 37 10.94 -18.32 11.26
C SER A 37 9.65 -18.04 10.52
N GLY A 38 9.66 -17.05 9.61
CA GLY A 38 8.53 -16.74 8.77
C GLY A 38 8.70 -15.47 7.94
N ARG A 39 7.82 -15.30 6.97
CA ARG A 39 7.78 -14.11 6.11
C ARG A 39 6.35 -13.73 5.80
N ILE A 40 6.02 -12.47 6.04
CA ILE A 40 4.72 -11.88 5.73
C ILE A 40 4.95 -10.75 4.70
N LEU A 41 4.13 -10.72 3.66
CA LEU A 41 4.09 -9.63 2.69
C LEU A 41 2.70 -8.99 2.73
N ASN A 42 2.64 -7.74 3.18
CA ASN A 42 1.42 -6.94 3.19
C ASN A 42 1.41 -5.97 2.00
N VAL A 43 0.30 -5.94 1.27
CA VAL A 43 0.15 -5.08 0.09
C VAL A 43 -0.44 -3.72 0.49
N ALA A 44 0.44 -2.74 0.68
CA ALA A 44 0.10 -1.34 0.85
C ALA A 44 -0.07 -0.64 -0.52
N SER A 45 0.38 0.59 -0.66
CA SER A 45 0.42 1.38 -1.90
C SER A 45 1.27 2.64 -1.68
N ILE A 46 1.73 3.28 -2.74
CA ILE A 46 2.25 4.66 -2.67
C ILE A 46 1.17 5.63 -2.16
N ALA A 47 -0.11 5.35 -2.38
CA ALA A 47 -1.24 6.10 -1.83
C ALA A 47 -1.26 6.14 -0.29
N GLY A 48 -0.59 5.21 0.38
CA GLY A 48 -0.45 5.19 1.83
C GLY A 48 0.50 6.26 2.40
N TYR A 49 1.19 7.00 1.56
CA TYR A 49 2.10 8.06 2.01
C TYR A 49 1.46 9.46 2.00
N GLN A 50 0.24 9.58 1.47
CA GLN A 50 -0.43 10.87 1.30
C GLN A 50 -1.94 10.75 1.41
N PRO A 51 -2.65 11.82 1.81
CA PRO A 51 -4.10 11.87 1.68
C PRO A 51 -4.50 11.99 0.21
N GLY A 52 -5.62 11.33 -0.17
CA GLY A 52 -6.14 11.36 -1.55
C GLY A 52 -7.58 11.89 -1.60
N PRO A 53 -7.81 13.15 -2.04
CA PRO A 53 -9.14 13.60 -2.40
C PRO A 53 -9.78 12.63 -3.41
N LYS A 54 -11.10 12.39 -3.29
CA LYS A 54 -11.87 11.36 -4.02
C LYS A 54 -11.53 9.90 -3.65
N MET A 55 -10.35 9.62 -3.06
CA MET A 55 -9.87 8.30 -2.63
C MET A 55 -9.59 8.25 -1.12
N ALA A 56 -10.29 9.02 -0.30
CA ALA A 56 -9.99 9.22 1.10
C ALA A 56 -9.88 7.91 1.88
N VAL A 57 -10.88 7.02 1.77
CA VAL A 57 -10.89 5.72 2.46
C VAL A 57 -9.76 4.83 1.96
N TYR A 58 -9.55 4.75 0.64
CA TYR A 58 -8.46 3.94 0.08
C TYR A 58 -7.10 4.39 0.61
N CYS A 59 -6.77 5.67 0.50
CA CYS A 59 -5.50 6.21 0.99
C CYS A 59 -5.33 5.97 2.50
N ALA A 60 -6.38 6.18 3.29
CA ALA A 60 -6.38 5.92 4.72
C ALA A 60 -6.14 4.43 5.05
N THR A 61 -6.80 3.50 4.34
CA THR A 61 -6.56 2.06 4.53
C THR A 61 -5.14 1.66 4.17
N LYS A 62 -4.57 2.21 3.10
CA LYS A 62 -3.19 1.92 2.69
C LYS A 62 -2.15 2.56 3.61
N ALA A 63 -2.44 3.71 4.22
CA ALA A 63 -1.63 4.30 5.28
C ALA A 63 -1.63 3.42 6.55
N TYR A 64 -2.80 2.89 6.93
CA TYR A 64 -2.89 1.90 8.01
C TYR A 64 -2.00 0.69 7.73
N VAL A 65 -2.15 0.05 6.56
CA VAL A 65 -1.36 -1.15 6.19
C VAL A 65 0.14 -0.86 6.25
N LEU A 66 0.57 0.29 5.74
CA LEU A 66 1.97 0.70 5.74
C LEU A 66 2.50 0.89 7.16
N SER A 67 1.80 1.64 8.00
CA SER A 67 2.18 1.91 9.39
C SER A 67 2.21 0.63 10.22
N TYR A 68 1.14 -0.18 10.14
CA TYR A 68 1.01 -1.47 10.81
C TYR A 68 2.14 -2.43 10.43
N THR A 69 2.43 -2.55 9.14
CA THR A 69 3.50 -3.43 8.64
C THR A 69 4.87 -3.01 9.15
N ARG A 70 5.16 -1.72 9.19
CA ARG A 70 6.43 -1.18 9.71
C ARG A 70 6.61 -1.48 11.20
N ALA A 71 5.55 -1.32 12.00
CA ALA A 71 5.55 -1.65 13.42
C ALA A 71 5.77 -3.15 13.63
N LEU A 72 4.96 -3.97 12.96
CA LEU A 72 5.03 -5.43 13.08
C LEU A 72 6.39 -5.99 12.63
N HIS A 73 7.00 -5.42 11.58
CA HIS A 73 8.37 -5.76 11.18
C HIS A 73 9.37 -5.56 12.32
N SER A 74 9.27 -4.42 13.03
CA SER A 74 10.17 -4.13 14.16
C SER A 74 9.96 -5.08 15.33
N GLU A 75 8.71 -5.36 15.66
CA GLU A 75 8.33 -6.23 16.77
C GLU A 75 8.77 -7.70 16.56
N LEU A 76 8.64 -8.21 15.34
CA LEU A 76 8.89 -9.61 15.02
C LEU A 76 10.34 -9.91 14.57
N LYS A 77 11.14 -8.87 14.29
CA LYS A 77 12.51 -9.03 13.78
C LYS A 77 13.38 -9.96 14.63
N LYS A 78 13.32 -9.84 15.97
CA LYS A 78 14.10 -10.68 16.90
C LYS A 78 13.58 -12.10 17.01
N SER A 79 12.39 -12.39 16.50
CA SER A 79 11.77 -13.73 16.53
C SER A 79 12.01 -14.52 15.23
N GLY A 80 12.92 -14.09 14.37
CA GLY A 80 13.17 -14.75 13.08
C GLY A 80 12.08 -14.53 12.02
N VAL A 81 11.10 -13.66 12.28
CA VAL A 81 10.00 -13.36 11.35
C VAL A 81 10.23 -11.99 10.71
N SER A 82 10.16 -11.93 9.39
CA SER A 82 10.20 -10.67 8.65
C SER A 82 8.83 -10.30 8.09
N VAL A 83 8.49 -9.01 8.18
CA VAL A 83 7.24 -8.47 7.62
C VAL A 83 7.60 -7.37 6.64
N THR A 84 7.11 -7.45 5.41
CA THR A 84 7.46 -6.54 4.32
C THR A 84 6.22 -5.81 3.82
N ALA A 85 6.28 -4.49 3.74
CA ALA A 85 5.29 -3.69 3.04
C ALA A 85 5.64 -3.59 1.57
N LEU A 86 4.76 -4.02 0.70
CA LEU A 86 4.81 -3.74 -0.74
C LEU A 86 4.01 -2.46 -1.01
N CYS A 87 4.66 -1.45 -1.56
CA CYS A 87 4.06 -0.16 -1.87
C CYS A 87 4.12 0.10 -3.39
N PRO A 88 3.28 -0.56 -4.20
CA PRO A 88 3.26 -0.30 -5.62
C PRO A 88 2.66 1.07 -5.94
N GLY A 89 3.06 1.64 -7.07
CA GLY A 89 2.29 2.65 -7.78
C GLY A 89 1.16 2.01 -8.57
N PHE A 90 0.87 2.56 -9.73
CA PHE A 90 -0.06 1.92 -10.65
C PHE A 90 0.51 0.62 -11.20
N VAL A 91 -0.32 -0.42 -11.21
CA VAL A 91 0.02 -1.75 -11.72
C VAL A 91 -0.97 -2.09 -12.82
N GLU A 92 -0.47 -2.60 -13.92
CA GLU A 92 -1.30 -3.07 -15.04
C GLU A 92 -2.13 -4.30 -14.60
N THR A 93 -3.35 -4.05 -14.13
CA THR A 93 -4.29 -5.08 -13.65
C THR A 93 -5.73 -4.60 -13.88
N GLY A 94 -6.72 -5.48 -13.74
CA GLY A 94 -8.15 -5.09 -13.73
C GLY A 94 -8.59 -4.27 -12.51
N PHE A 95 -7.67 -3.88 -11.62
CA PHE A 95 -8.00 -3.06 -10.44
C PHE A 95 -8.57 -1.70 -10.83
N GLN A 96 -8.08 -1.10 -11.93
CA GLN A 96 -8.52 0.20 -12.41
C GLN A 96 -9.99 0.21 -12.81
N GLU A 97 -10.44 -0.85 -13.49
CA GLU A 97 -11.85 -1.04 -13.89
C GLU A 97 -12.75 -1.14 -12.65
N VAL A 98 -12.33 -1.96 -11.67
CA VAL A 98 -13.06 -2.13 -10.40
C VAL A 98 -13.08 -0.85 -9.57
N ALA A 99 -12.01 -0.05 -9.63
CA ALA A 99 -11.89 1.22 -8.91
C ALA A 99 -12.56 2.40 -9.62
N GLY A 100 -13.10 2.20 -10.84
CA GLY A 100 -13.70 3.27 -11.65
C GLY A 100 -12.71 4.36 -12.05
N MET A 101 -11.44 4.02 -12.24
CA MET A 101 -10.37 4.97 -12.57
C MET A 101 -10.18 5.06 -14.08
N GLU A 102 -10.19 6.27 -14.64
CA GLU A 102 -9.86 6.50 -16.05
C GLU A 102 -8.35 6.35 -16.31
N LEU A 103 -8.01 5.66 -17.40
CA LEU A 103 -6.63 5.25 -17.72
C LEU A 103 -5.67 6.40 -18.07
N GLY A 104 -6.15 7.56 -18.53
CA GLY A 104 -5.31 8.65 -19.02
C GLY A 104 -4.28 9.21 -18.02
N ALA A 105 -4.61 9.31 -16.74
CA ALA A 105 -3.68 9.74 -15.70
C ALA A 105 -2.67 8.64 -15.30
N LEU A 106 -2.95 7.41 -15.65
CA LEU A 106 -2.16 6.22 -15.35
C LEU A 106 -0.95 6.05 -16.27
N GLU A 107 -1.09 6.36 -17.55
CA GLU A 107 0.00 6.29 -18.54
C GLU A 107 1.12 7.27 -18.18
N LEU A 108 0.77 8.43 -17.64
CA LEU A 108 1.74 9.44 -17.17
C LEU A 108 2.43 9.07 -15.85
N SER A 109 1.89 8.13 -15.08
CA SER A 109 2.40 7.77 -13.75
C SER A 109 3.43 6.63 -13.74
N GLY A 110 3.77 6.07 -14.91
CA GLY A 110 4.70 4.95 -15.02
C GLY A 110 4.15 3.66 -14.43
N ALA A 111 3.02 3.18 -14.96
CA ALA A 111 2.47 1.88 -14.62
C ALA A 111 3.51 0.76 -14.75
N VAL A 112 3.51 -0.18 -13.81
CA VAL A 112 4.48 -1.28 -13.77
C VAL A 112 3.74 -2.60 -14.01
N PRO A 113 4.21 -3.47 -14.93
CA PRO A 113 3.62 -4.78 -15.14
C PRO A 113 3.52 -5.61 -13.85
N ALA A 114 2.39 -6.28 -13.66
CA ALA A 114 2.09 -7.03 -12.44
C ALA A 114 3.14 -8.09 -12.09
N ASP A 115 3.68 -8.79 -13.09
CA ASP A 115 4.74 -9.79 -12.91
C ASP A 115 6.04 -9.18 -12.36
N ARG A 116 6.41 -7.98 -12.82
CA ARG A 116 7.58 -7.25 -12.33
C ARG A 116 7.38 -6.78 -10.89
N VAL A 117 6.18 -6.32 -10.56
CA VAL A 117 5.80 -5.97 -9.17
C VAL A 117 5.92 -7.19 -8.28
N ALA A 118 5.34 -8.33 -8.68
CA ALA A 118 5.37 -9.58 -7.93
C ALA A 118 6.81 -10.09 -7.70
N LYS A 119 7.63 -10.13 -8.76
CA LYS A 119 9.06 -10.52 -8.66
C LYS A 119 9.82 -9.63 -7.69
N THR A 120 9.59 -8.31 -7.76
CA THR A 120 10.23 -7.34 -6.87
C THR A 120 9.79 -7.53 -5.43
N ALA A 121 8.50 -7.77 -5.19
CA ALA A 121 7.92 -8.02 -3.88
C ALA A 121 8.50 -9.29 -3.23
N VAL A 122 8.49 -10.41 -3.95
CA VAL A 122 9.03 -11.69 -3.46
C VAL A 122 10.53 -11.57 -3.15
N LYS A 123 11.30 -10.90 -4.02
CA LYS A 123 12.72 -10.65 -3.79
C LYS A 123 12.97 -9.83 -2.52
N ALA A 124 12.17 -8.79 -2.28
CA ALA A 124 12.27 -7.95 -1.09
C ALA A 124 11.89 -8.72 0.18
N MET A 125 10.79 -9.46 0.14
CA MET A 125 10.30 -10.32 1.23
C MET A 125 11.36 -11.37 1.61
N ARG A 126 11.95 -12.06 0.63
CA ARG A 126 13.01 -13.06 0.86
C ARG A 126 14.25 -12.46 1.51
N LYS A 127 14.57 -11.19 1.22
CA LYS A 127 15.67 -10.43 1.82
C LYS A 127 15.32 -9.81 3.18
N GLY A 128 14.13 -10.04 3.70
CA GLY A 128 13.66 -9.46 4.97
C GLY A 128 13.59 -7.94 4.95
N ARG A 129 13.36 -7.31 3.79
CA ARG A 129 13.23 -5.85 3.70
C ARG A 129 11.93 -5.41 4.36
N ARG A 130 11.99 -4.35 5.16
CA ARG A 130 10.80 -3.74 5.78
C ARG A 130 9.80 -3.24 4.75
N GLU A 131 10.30 -2.72 3.63
CA GLU A 131 9.48 -2.02 2.65
C GLU A 131 10.09 -2.10 1.25
N VAL A 132 9.25 -2.13 0.23
CA VAL A 132 9.67 -2.08 -1.17
C VAL A 132 8.68 -1.30 -2.01
N ILE A 133 9.22 -0.41 -2.85
CA ILE A 133 8.47 0.41 -3.81
C ILE A 133 8.93 0.01 -5.21
N PRO A 134 8.09 -0.74 -5.97
CA PRO A 134 8.39 -1.06 -7.36
C PRO A 134 8.30 0.17 -8.27
N GLY A 135 9.15 0.21 -9.30
CA GLY A 135 9.23 1.33 -10.23
C GLY A 135 10.15 2.46 -9.75
N LEU A 136 11.05 2.91 -10.65
CA LEU A 136 12.04 3.95 -10.32
C LEU A 136 11.36 5.29 -10.03
N PHE A 137 10.32 5.62 -10.80
CA PHE A 137 9.56 6.88 -10.66
C PHE A 137 8.71 6.95 -9.38
N ASN A 138 8.38 5.80 -8.78
CA ASN A 138 7.60 5.74 -7.54
C ASN A 138 8.45 5.96 -6.28
N LYS A 139 9.75 5.71 -6.34
CA LYS A 139 10.66 5.77 -5.18
C LYS A 139 10.78 7.15 -4.52
N PRO A 140 10.78 8.29 -5.24
CA PRO A 140 10.88 9.59 -4.60
C PRO A 140 9.58 10.04 -3.91
N ILE A 141 8.42 9.46 -4.22
CA ILE A 141 7.11 9.89 -3.70
C ILE A 141 7.05 10.00 -2.17
N PRO A 142 7.52 9.01 -1.38
CA PRO A 142 7.48 9.12 0.09
C PRO A 142 8.32 10.28 0.63
N TYR A 143 9.41 10.59 -0.04
CA TYR A 143 10.31 11.68 0.36
C TYR A 143 9.72 13.03 -0.01
N ALA A 144 9.19 13.16 -1.23
CA ALA A 144 8.52 14.38 -1.68
C ALA A 144 7.34 14.72 -0.76
N ASN A 145 6.51 13.75 -0.41
CA ASN A 145 5.37 13.95 0.49
C ASN A 145 5.76 14.36 1.92
N ARG A 146 6.99 14.10 2.34
CA ARG A 146 7.51 14.55 3.64
C ARG A 146 7.98 15.99 3.65
N LEU A 147 8.43 16.50 2.50
CA LEU A 147 9.03 17.83 2.35
C LEU A 147 8.02 18.86 1.86
N VAL A 148 6.99 18.43 1.17
CA VAL A 148 5.96 19.31 0.60
C VAL A 148 4.88 19.61 1.66
N PRO A 149 4.49 20.88 1.85
CA PRO A 149 3.36 21.24 2.71
C PRO A 149 2.08 20.48 2.30
N ILE A 150 1.29 20.05 3.29
CA ILE A 150 0.10 19.21 3.06
C ILE A 150 -0.91 19.88 2.13
N SER A 151 -1.06 21.20 2.19
CA SER A 151 -1.95 21.97 1.32
C SER A 151 -1.57 21.86 -0.16
N LEU A 152 -0.27 21.95 -0.46
CA LEU A 152 0.25 21.81 -1.82
C LEU A 152 0.12 20.37 -2.31
N ASN A 153 0.42 19.39 -1.45
CA ASN A 153 0.24 17.98 -1.77
C ASN A 153 -1.24 17.69 -2.15
N LEU A 154 -2.19 18.14 -1.32
CA LEU A 154 -3.61 17.98 -1.59
C LEU A 154 -4.04 18.63 -2.91
N ALA A 155 -3.52 19.81 -3.23
CA ALA A 155 -3.83 20.50 -4.50
C ALA A 155 -3.33 19.69 -5.71
N VAL A 156 -2.10 19.17 -5.64
CA VAL A 156 -1.49 18.33 -6.69
C VAL A 156 -2.29 17.03 -6.86
N VAL A 157 -2.56 16.32 -5.78
CA VAL A 157 -3.31 15.05 -5.84
C VAL A 157 -4.72 15.27 -6.35
N LYS A 158 -5.41 16.35 -5.91
CA LYS A 158 -6.74 16.71 -6.42
C LYS A 158 -6.73 16.92 -7.93
N ARG A 159 -5.70 17.61 -8.46
CA ARG A 159 -5.56 17.86 -9.91
C ARG A 159 -5.26 16.59 -10.72
N LEU A 160 -4.49 15.66 -10.15
CA LEU A 160 -4.20 14.37 -10.81
C LEU A 160 -5.42 13.43 -10.84
N MET A 161 -6.40 13.67 -9.94
CA MET A 161 -7.62 12.85 -9.80
C MET A 161 -8.86 13.54 -10.38
N SER A 162 -8.73 14.69 -11.02
CA SER A 162 -9.82 15.41 -11.71
C SER A 162 -9.87 15.07 -13.16
#